data_67de92c81934213d85c1cecd970131e8
#
_entry.id   67de92c81934213d85c1cecd970131e8
#
_cell.length_a   1.000
_cell.length_b   1.000
_cell.length_c   1.000
_cell.angle_alpha   90.00
_cell.angle_beta   90.00
_cell.angle_gamma   90.00
#
_symmetry.space_group_name_H-M   'P 1'
#
loop_
_entity.id
_entity.type
_entity.pdbx_description
1 polymer ?
#
loop_
_entity_poly.entity_id
_entity_poly.type
_entity_poly.pdbx_seq_one_letter_code
_entity_poly.pdbx_strand_id
1 'polypeptide(L)'
;PLYSSAASDVYKRQDYDNTLTYTEEALRLCQPMPPVPDANQEAIRYFMSEGGIFSVATGRAKPAFERVAADVPMNGPTILFNGAAIYDFPAGKYLCEAFLPDEAKDCIQQVIGALPFSAVELYHDNNDIHALQPNDVTRRHLHITHSPTVFVDSMTEVPSPISKALFSTEPENQPALLDFLRAQPWYDRYE
;
A
#
# COMPACT_ATOMS: atom_id res chain seq x y z
N PRO A 1 -1.83 -31.19 33.93
CA PRO A 1 -1.89 -29.82 33.49
C PRO A 1 -3.11 -29.70 32.59
N LEU A 2 -4.09 -28.94 33.08
CA LEU A 2 -5.27 -28.57 32.33
C LEU A 2 -4.83 -27.52 31.29
N TYR A 3 -4.50 -27.96 30.10
CA TYR A 3 -4.47 -27.06 28.97
C TYR A 3 -5.89 -26.63 28.69
N SER A 4 -6.21 -25.40 29.00
CA SER A 4 -7.43 -24.75 28.60
C SER A 4 -7.57 -24.89 27.09
N SER A 5 -8.56 -25.58 26.61
CA SER A 5 -8.91 -25.70 25.19
C SER A 5 -9.63 -24.45 24.65
N ALA A 6 -9.41 -23.31 25.24
CA ALA A 6 -9.61 -22.02 24.60
C ALA A 6 -8.34 -21.69 23.84
N ALA A 7 -8.14 -22.33 22.70
CA ALA A 7 -7.25 -21.82 21.68
C ALA A 7 -7.86 -20.49 21.22
N SER A 8 -7.45 -19.40 21.88
CA SER A 8 -7.61 -18.09 21.29
C SER A 8 -6.77 -18.11 20.02
N ASP A 9 -7.40 -17.93 18.86
CA ASP A 9 -6.71 -17.81 17.59
C ASP A 9 -5.61 -16.76 17.75
N VAL A 10 -4.34 -17.18 17.60
CA VAL A 10 -3.21 -16.29 17.71
C VAL A 10 -2.93 -15.74 16.33
N TYR A 11 -3.25 -14.46 16.14
CA TYR A 11 -3.00 -13.75 14.90
C TYR A 11 -1.70 -12.96 14.96
N LYS A 12 -0.86 -13.08 13.94
CA LYS A 12 0.28 -12.22 13.70
C LYS A 12 0.15 -11.58 12.33
N ARG A 13 0.09 -10.24 12.32
CA ARG A 13 0.18 -9.42 11.11
C ARG A 13 1.50 -8.72 11.10
N GLN A 14 2.21 -8.84 9.98
CA GLN A 14 3.56 -8.30 9.85
C GLN A 14 3.63 -7.39 8.62
N ASP A 15 4.33 -6.27 8.74
CA ASP A 15 4.68 -5.45 7.60
C ASP A 15 5.64 -6.21 6.67
N TYR A 16 5.58 -5.92 5.38
CA TYR A 16 6.35 -6.61 4.36
C TYR A 16 7.69 -5.92 4.08
N ASP A 17 7.63 -4.64 3.69
CA ASP A 17 8.79 -3.89 3.21
C ASP A 17 9.73 -3.50 4.35
N ASN A 18 11.02 -3.86 4.25
CA ASN A 18 12.05 -3.66 5.29
C ASN A 18 11.75 -4.34 6.66
N THR A 19 10.79 -5.26 6.67
CA THR A 19 10.44 -6.04 7.86
C THR A 19 10.54 -7.55 7.60
N LEU A 20 9.80 -8.07 6.61
CA LEU A 20 9.93 -9.46 6.18
C LEU A 20 11.05 -9.65 5.16
N THR A 21 11.31 -8.65 4.35
CA THR A 21 12.38 -8.63 3.35
C THR A 21 12.98 -7.24 3.22
N TYR A 22 14.23 -7.16 2.76
CA TYR A 22 15.00 -5.91 2.65
C TYR A 22 14.76 -5.24 1.30
N THR A 23 13.72 -4.44 1.20
CA THR A 23 13.31 -3.81 -0.07
C THR A 23 14.00 -2.47 -0.35
N GLU A 24 14.41 -1.72 0.68
CA GLU A 24 14.97 -0.38 0.52
C GLU A 24 16.25 -0.36 -0.34
N GLU A 25 17.16 -1.29 -0.11
CA GLU A 25 18.40 -1.36 -0.88
C GLU A 25 18.15 -1.77 -2.33
N ALA A 26 17.27 -2.73 -2.57
CA ALA A 26 16.87 -3.14 -3.91
C ALA A 26 16.22 -1.98 -4.68
N LEU A 27 15.36 -1.21 -4.01
CA LEU A 27 14.74 0.00 -4.56
C LEU A 27 15.79 1.06 -4.91
N ARG A 28 16.72 1.33 -3.99
CA ARG A 28 17.80 2.33 -4.19
C ARG A 28 18.74 1.96 -5.34
N LEU A 29 18.99 0.67 -5.54
CA LEU A 29 19.88 0.15 -6.57
C LEU A 29 19.17 -0.24 -7.87
N CYS A 30 17.85 -0.04 -7.97
CA CYS A 30 17.01 -0.50 -9.09
C CYS A 30 17.21 -2.01 -9.40
N GLN A 31 17.32 -2.81 -8.35
CA GLN A 31 17.49 -4.26 -8.45
C GLN A 31 16.15 -4.99 -8.24
N PRO A 32 16.02 -6.24 -8.69
CA PRO A 32 14.86 -7.06 -8.38
C PRO A 32 14.65 -7.17 -6.87
N MET A 33 13.38 -7.20 -6.45
CA MET A 33 13.02 -7.37 -5.05
C MET A 33 13.56 -8.69 -4.52
N PRO A 34 14.28 -8.70 -3.37
CA PRO A 34 14.74 -9.93 -2.78
C PRO A 34 13.55 -10.74 -2.24
N PRO A 35 13.60 -12.06 -2.31
CA PRO A 35 12.60 -12.91 -1.67
C PRO A 35 12.64 -12.75 -0.15
N VAL A 36 11.59 -13.19 0.52
CA VAL A 36 11.62 -13.32 1.99
C VAL A 36 12.72 -14.32 2.38
N PRO A 37 13.64 -13.95 3.28
CA PRO A 37 14.72 -14.83 3.71
C PRO A 37 14.20 -16.18 4.24
N ASP A 38 14.90 -17.26 3.95
CA ASP A 38 14.50 -18.63 4.35
C ASP A 38 14.25 -18.75 5.85
N ALA A 39 15.08 -18.11 6.68
CA ALA A 39 14.89 -18.11 8.13
C ALA A 39 13.57 -17.48 8.56
N ASN A 40 13.13 -16.40 7.89
CA ASN A 40 11.82 -15.79 8.15
C ASN A 40 10.69 -16.70 7.68
N GLN A 41 10.83 -17.30 6.51
CA GLN A 41 9.83 -18.25 6.00
C GLN A 41 9.69 -19.48 6.92
N GLU A 42 10.79 -20.05 7.41
CA GLU A 42 10.79 -21.17 8.35
C GLU A 42 10.11 -20.79 9.67
N ALA A 43 10.44 -19.63 10.23
CA ALA A 43 9.82 -19.15 11.46
C ALA A 43 8.30 -18.94 11.29
N ILE A 44 7.86 -18.42 10.15
CA ILE A 44 6.43 -18.25 9.84
C ILE A 44 5.75 -19.63 9.72
N ARG A 45 6.35 -20.56 8.98
CA ARG A 45 5.80 -21.93 8.85
C ARG A 45 5.71 -22.63 10.21
N TYR A 46 6.74 -22.48 11.06
CA TYR A 46 6.68 -23.01 12.42
C TYR A 46 5.53 -22.41 13.22
N PHE A 47 5.38 -21.07 13.22
CA PHE A 47 4.27 -20.39 13.89
C PHE A 47 2.91 -20.91 13.43
N MET A 48 2.73 -21.10 12.11
CA MET A 48 1.49 -21.65 11.56
C MET A 48 1.27 -23.11 11.94
N SER A 49 2.34 -23.93 12.03
CA SER A 49 2.23 -25.35 12.44
C SER A 49 1.80 -25.50 13.90
N GLU A 50 2.08 -24.51 14.74
CA GLU A 50 1.60 -24.44 16.13
C GLU A 50 0.15 -23.87 16.25
N GLY A 51 -0.56 -23.71 15.13
CA GLY A 51 -1.94 -23.22 15.09
C GLY A 51 -2.08 -21.72 14.97
N GLY A 52 -0.99 -20.98 14.75
CA GLY A 52 -1.02 -19.55 14.53
C GLY A 52 -1.58 -19.16 13.17
N ILE A 53 -2.19 -17.98 13.07
CA ILE A 53 -2.63 -17.37 11.81
C ILE A 53 -1.68 -16.23 11.48
N PHE A 54 -0.96 -16.39 10.37
CA PHE A 54 -0.01 -15.39 9.88
C PHE A 54 -0.54 -14.66 8.64
N SER A 55 -0.36 -13.36 8.63
CA SER A 55 -0.83 -12.47 7.58
C SER A 55 0.12 -11.30 7.39
N VAL A 56 0.04 -10.64 6.24
CA VAL A 56 0.79 -9.42 5.92
C VAL A 56 -0.14 -8.21 5.97
N ALA A 57 0.39 -7.09 6.45
CA ALA A 57 -0.20 -5.76 6.32
C ALA A 57 0.79 -4.87 5.56
N THR A 58 0.39 -4.31 4.43
CA THR A 58 1.28 -3.53 3.57
C THR A 58 0.58 -2.32 2.95
N GLY A 59 1.37 -1.30 2.63
CA GLY A 59 0.91 -0.17 1.81
C GLY A 59 0.78 -0.48 0.33
N ARG A 60 1.24 -1.66 -0.12
CA ARG A 60 1.17 -2.06 -1.51
C ARG A 60 -0.27 -2.24 -2.00
N ALA A 61 -0.48 -1.91 -3.27
CA ALA A 61 -1.67 -2.30 -4.00
C ALA A 61 -1.69 -3.82 -4.23
N LYS A 62 -2.88 -4.40 -4.44
CA LYS A 62 -3.03 -5.84 -4.70
C LYS A 62 -2.09 -6.34 -5.80
N PRO A 63 -2.01 -5.73 -7.00
CA PRO A 63 -1.16 -6.25 -8.07
C PRO A 63 0.34 -6.22 -7.73
N ALA A 64 0.76 -5.20 -6.98
CA ALA A 64 2.14 -5.07 -6.55
C ALA A 64 2.52 -6.11 -5.50
N PHE A 65 1.60 -6.46 -4.59
CA PHE A 65 1.84 -7.50 -3.58
C PHE A 65 1.66 -8.91 -4.16
N GLU A 66 0.73 -9.14 -5.06
CA GLU A 66 0.48 -10.44 -5.71
C GLU A 66 1.72 -11.04 -6.37
N ARG A 67 2.62 -10.20 -6.90
CA ARG A 67 3.89 -10.63 -7.50
C ARG A 67 4.85 -11.29 -6.52
N VAL A 68 4.72 -10.96 -5.23
CA VAL A 68 5.61 -11.46 -4.16
C VAL A 68 4.87 -12.34 -3.15
N ALA A 69 3.55 -12.41 -3.23
CA ALA A 69 2.71 -13.13 -2.28
C ALA A 69 3.04 -14.63 -2.21
N ALA A 70 3.47 -15.23 -3.33
CA ALA A 70 3.85 -16.65 -3.38
C ALA A 70 5.09 -16.98 -2.53
N ASP A 71 5.95 -15.99 -2.27
CA ASP A 71 7.17 -16.16 -1.47
C ASP A 71 6.91 -15.97 0.03
N VAL A 72 5.71 -15.58 0.42
CA VAL A 72 5.35 -15.36 1.82
C VAL A 72 4.42 -16.48 2.28
N PRO A 73 4.83 -17.34 3.22
CA PRO A 73 3.92 -18.28 3.83
C PRO A 73 2.83 -17.52 4.58
N MET A 74 1.57 -17.67 4.18
CA MET A 74 0.41 -17.03 4.81
C MET A 74 -0.76 -18.00 4.86
N ASN A 75 -1.53 -17.94 5.96
CA ASN A 75 -2.79 -18.66 6.12
C ASN A 75 -3.94 -17.75 6.61
N GLY A 76 -3.69 -16.44 6.65
CA GLY A 76 -4.70 -15.41 6.93
C GLY A 76 -4.81 -14.39 5.80
N PRO A 77 -5.91 -13.62 5.75
CA PRO A 77 -6.12 -12.60 4.73
C PRO A 77 -5.14 -11.43 4.88
N THR A 78 -4.73 -10.86 3.75
CA THR A 78 -3.74 -9.78 3.66
C THR A 78 -4.42 -8.42 3.74
N ILE A 79 -3.84 -7.50 4.51
CA ILE A 79 -4.24 -6.09 4.55
C ILE A 79 -3.41 -5.34 3.51
N LEU A 80 -4.10 -4.65 2.59
CA LEU A 80 -3.53 -3.93 1.46
C LEU A 80 -3.87 -2.44 1.53
N PHE A 81 -3.20 -1.61 0.70
CA PHE A 81 -3.46 -0.17 0.56
C PHE A 81 -3.44 0.59 1.90
N ASN A 82 -2.51 0.26 2.82
CA ASN A 82 -2.44 0.85 4.17
C ASN A 82 -3.70 0.62 5.03
N GLY A 83 -4.46 -0.43 4.78
CA GLY A 83 -5.67 -0.76 5.52
C GLY A 83 -6.97 -0.54 4.75
N ALA A 84 -6.93 0.07 3.56
CA ALA A 84 -8.13 0.32 2.77
C ALA A 84 -8.75 -0.96 2.18
N ALA A 85 -8.01 -2.07 2.11
CA ALA A 85 -8.57 -3.34 1.67
C ALA A 85 -8.04 -4.54 2.46
N ILE A 86 -8.87 -5.56 2.56
CA ILE A 86 -8.49 -6.90 3.07
C ILE A 86 -8.79 -7.91 1.96
N TYR A 87 -7.75 -8.62 1.53
CA TYR A 87 -7.83 -9.56 0.43
C TYR A 87 -7.43 -10.97 0.87
N ASP A 88 -8.24 -11.95 0.52
CA ASP A 88 -7.98 -13.38 0.72
C ASP A 88 -7.40 -13.95 -0.58
N PHE A 89 -6.06 -14.14 -0.62
CA PHE A 89 -5.37 -14.66 -1.80
C PHE A 89 -5.78 -16.09 -2.15
N PRO A 90 -5.88 -17.05 -1.20
CA PRO A 90 -6.40 -18.38 -1.47
C PRO A 90 -7.81 -18.39 -2.04
N ALA A 91 -8.71 -17.56 -1.52
CA ALA A 91 -10.10 -17.46 -2.00
C ALA A 91 -10.25 -16.56 -3.24
N GLY A 92 -9.24 -15.77 -3.60
CA GLY A 92 -9.25 -14.87 -4.74
C GLY A 92 -10.26 -13.73 -4.63
N LYS A 93 -10.53 -13.21 -3.42
CA LYS A 93 -11.60 -12.21 -3.21
C LYS A 93 -11.24 -11.17 -2.15
N TYR A 94 -11.80 -9.99 -2.31
CA TYR A 94 -11.83 -8.99 -1.26
C TYR A 94 -12.82 -9.38 -0.15
N LEU A 95 -12.39 -9.26 1.10
CA LEU A 95 -13.24 -9.43 2.28
C LEU A 95 -13.79 -8.09 2.77
N CYS A 96 -13.02 -7.02 2.56
CA CYS A 96 -13.38 -5.65 2.90
C CYS A 96 -12.67 -4.70 1.95
N GLU A 97 -13.36 -3.65 1.54
CA GLU A 97 -12.80 -2.53 0.78
C GLU A 97 -13.38 -1.23 1.31
N ALA A 98 -12.51 -0.25 1.51
CA ALA A 98 -12.87 1.13 1.81
C ALA A 98 -12.38 2.02 0.68
N PHE A 99 -13.22 2.98 0.29
CA PHE A 99 -12.91 3.91 -0.76
C PHE A 99 -12.97 5.34 -0.23
N LEU A 100 -12.17 6.20 -0.85
CA LEU A 100 -12.29 7.63 -0.63
C LEU A 100 -13.64 8.09 -1.16
N PRO A 101 -14.35 8.97 -0.44
CA PRO A 101 -15.58 9.55 -0.94
C PRO A 101 -15.31 10.46 -2.14
N ASP A 102 -16.30 10.69 -2.99
CA ASP A 102 -16.13 11.47 -4.22
C ASP A 102 -15.63 12.89 -3.96
N GLU A 103 -15.97 13.49 -2.81
CA GLU A 103 -15.48 14.81 -2.38
C GLU A 103 -13.96 14.86 -2.18
N ALA A 104 -13.31 13.70 -1.99
CA ALA A 104 -11.85 13.65 -1.90
C ALA A 104 -11.16 14.10 -3.19
N LYS A 105 -11.83 13.97 -4.34
CA LYS A 105 -11.31 14.47 -5.63
C LYS A 105 -11.12 15.98 -5.61
N ASP A 106 -12.05 16.73 -5.02
CA ASP A 106 -11.95 18.18 -4.88
C ASP A 106 -10.80 18.57 -3.96
N CYS A 107 -10.63 17.82 -2.85
CA CYS A 107 -9.52 18.04 -1.93
C CYS A 107 -8.15 17.79 -2.62
N ILE A 108 -8.05 16.71 -3.38
CA ILE A 108 -6.84 16.39 -4.15
C ILE A 108 -6.57 17.48 -5.20
N GLN A 109 -7.60 17.93 -5.91
CA GLN A 109 -7.47 19.01 -6.90
C GLN A 109 -6.98 20.32 -6.26
N GLN A 110 -7.40 20.63 -5.04
CA GLN A 110 -6.91 21.80 -4.28
C GLN A 110 -5.41 21.68 -4.00
N VAL A 111 -4.93 20.52 -3.57
CA VAL A 111 -3.49 20.29 -3.29
C VAL A 111 -2.66 20.49 -4.54
N ILE A 112 -3.05 19.85 -5.63
CA ILE A 112 -2.31 19.92 -6.90
C ILE A 112 -2.32 21.33 -7.47
N GLY A 113 -3.46 22.02 -7.38
CA GLY A 113 -3.57 23.41 -7.86
C GLY A 113 -2.76 24.42 -7.06
N ALA A 114 -2.60 24.19 -5.75
CA ALA A 114 -1.81 25.06 -4.88
C ALA A 114 -0.31 24.75 -4.88
N LEU A 115 0.07 23.49 -5.10
CA LEU A 115 1.42 23.00 -4.94
C LEU A 115 1.92 22.34 -6.25
N PRO A 116 2.40 23.10 -7.22
CA PRO A 116 2.80 22.58 -8.54
C PRO A 116 4.00 21.63 -8.49
N PHE A 117 4.71 21.54 -7.36
CA PHE A 117 5.79 20.59 -7.11
C PHE A 117 5.32 19.24 -6.58
N SER A 118 4.04 19.13 -6.20
CA SER A 118 3.46 17.90 -5.69
C SER A 118 2.91 17.05 -6.82
N ALA A 119 3.17 15.75 -6.76
CA ALA A 119 2.52 14.75 -7.59
C ALA A 119 1.51 13.97 -6.75
N VAL A 120 0.53 13.36 -7.40
CA VAL A 120 -0.36 12.41 -6.74
C VAL A 120 -0.51 11.16 -7.58
N GLU A 121 -0.47 10.00 -6.91
CA GLU A 121 -0.79 8.70 -7.45
C GLU A 121 -2.12 8.24 -6.83
N LEU A 122 -3.05 7.83 -7.66
CA LEU A 122 -4.39 7.41 -7.27
C LEU A 122 -4.55 5.94 -7.61
N TYR A 123 -4.90 5.17 -6.60
CA TYR A 123 -4.96 3.73 -6.66
C TYR A 123 -6.41 3.26 -6.71
N HIS A 124 -6.65 2.30 -7.60
CA HIS A 124 -7.93 1.66 -7.84
C HIS A 124 -7.80 0.15 -7.67
N ASP A 125 -8.92 -0.55 -7.59
CA ASP A 125 -9.00 -2.00 -7.55
C ASP A 125 -8.64 -2.66 -8.89
N ASN A 126 -8.77 -1.92 -10.00
CA ASN A 126 -8.56 -2.39 -11.37
C ASN A 126 -7.08 -2.47 -11.82
N ASN A 127 -6.15 -2.33 -10.87
CA ASN A 127 -4.71 -2.46 -11.08
C ASN A 127 -4.00 -1.25 -11.71
N ASP A 128 -4.70 -0.27 -12.25
CA ASP A 128 -4.08 0.91 -12.84
C ASP A 128 -3.87 2.00 -11.78
N ILE A 129 -2.72 2.66 -11.85
CA ILE A 129 -2.45 3.87 -11.09
C ILE A 129 -2.69 5.06 -12.01
N HIS A 130 -3.52 6.00 -11.57
CA HIS A 130 -3.65 7.29 -12.24
C HIS A 130 -2.72 8.30 -11.58
N ALA A 131 -1.84 8.93 -12.35
CA ALA A 131 -0.86 9.88 -11.83
C ALA A 131 -1.05 11.27 -12.43
N LEU A 132 -1.19 12.27 -11.54
CA LEU A 132 -1.26 13.69 -11.91
C LEU A 132 0.03 14.42 -11.49
N GLN A 133 0.48 15.35 -12.32
CA GLN A 133 1.69 16.16 -12.10
C GLN A 133 2.93 15.32 -11.73
N PRO A 134 3.25 14.24 -12.46
CA PRO A 134 4.30 13.31 -12.08
C PRO A 134 5.66 14.02 -12.02
N ASN A 135 6.28 14.02 -10.84
CA ASN A 135 7.63 14.48 -10.58
C ASN A 135 8.65 13.34 -10.64
N ASP A 136 9.93 13.59 -10.36
CA ASP A 136 10.97 12.57 -10.42
C ASP A 136 10.79 11.48 -9.33
N VAL A 137 10.24 11.84 -8.18
CA VAL A 137 9.92 10.88 -7.11
C VAL A 137 8.85 9.89 -7.60
N THR A 138 7.76 10.41 -8.19
CA THR A 138 6.69 9.60 -8.80
C THR A 138 7.25 8.69 -9.88
N ARG A 139 8.04 9.22 -10.82
CA ARG A 139 8.62 8.43 -11.92
C ARG A 139 9.50 7.30 -11.42
N ARG A 140 10.35 7.57 -10.41
CA ARG A 140 11.17 6.53 -9.76
C ARG A 140 10.30 5.47 -9.10
N HIS A 141 9.29 5.87 -8.33
CA HIS A 141 8.38 4.94 -7.64
C HIS A 141 7.64 4.04 -8.64
N LEU A 142 7.04 4.60 -9.68
CA LEU A 142 6.33 3.85 -10.71
C LEU A 142 7.25 2.90 -11.49
N HIS A 143 8.49 3.34 -11.79
CA HIS A 143 9.49 2.50 -12.43
C HIS A 143 9.85 1.27 -11.58
N ILE A 144 10.03 1.46 -10.27
CA ILE A 144 10.41 0.41 -9.33
C ILE A 144 9.26 -0.57 -9.08
N THR A 145 8.04 -0.07 -8.95
CA THR A 145 6.86 -0.89 -8.67
C THR A 145 6.35 -1.63 -9.90
N HIS A 146 6.82 -1.24 -11.11
CA HIS A 146 6.33 -1.76 -12.39
C HIS A 146 4.80 -1.76 -12.49
N SER A 147 4.17 -0.77 -11.86
CA SER A 147 2.72 -0.67 -11.85
C SER A 147 2.21 -0.07 -13.18
N PRO A 148 1.17 -0.64 -13.78
CA PRO A 148 0.50 0.00 -14.91
C PRO A 148 0.04 1.39 -14.51
N THR A 149 0.41 2.41 -15.31
CA THR A 149 0.17 3.80 -14.95
C THR A 149 -0.43 4.57 -16.12
N VAL A 150 -1.49 5.30 -15.82
CA VAL A 150 -2.14 6.25 -16.73
C VAL A 150 -1.81 7.66 -16.25
N PHE A 151 -1.13 8.44 -17.06
CA PHE A 151 -0.91 9.85 -16.76
C PHE A 151 -2.10 10.66 -17.22
N VAL A 152 -2.63 11.48 -16.32
CA VAL A 152 -3.81 12.32 -16.55
C VAL A 152 -3.51 13.78 -16.18
N ASP A 153 -4.22 14.70 -16.80
CA ASP A 153 -4.03 16.14 -16.59
C ASP A 153 -5.05 16.72 -15.59
N SER A 154 -6.12 15.98 -15.32
CA SER A 154 -7.22 16.44 -14.46
C SER A 154 -7.83 15.30 -13.63
N MET A 155 -8.30 15.64 -12.43
CA MET A 155 -9.08 14.71 -11.60
C MET A 155 -10.39 14.24 -12.26
N THR A 156 -10.89 14.93 -13.27
CA THR A 156 -12.08 14.52 -14.03
C THR A 156 -11.83 13.27 -14.89
N GLU A 157 -10.59 12.98 -15.23
CA GLU A 157 -10.18 11.80 -15.97
C GLU A 157 -9.95 10.57 -15.08
N VAL A 158 -9.90 10.79 -13.77
CA VAL A 158 -9.68 9.72 -12.79
C VAL A 158 -10.99 8.99 -12.52
N PRO A 159 -11.07 7.67 -12.74
CA PRO A 159 -12.25 6.89 -12.42
C PRO A 159 -12.50 6.81 -10.91
N SER A 160 -13.73 6.47 -10.53
CA SER A 160 -14.10 6.06 -9.17
C SER A 160 -14.40 4.55 -9.19
N PRO A 161 -14.27 3.86 -8.06
CA PRO A 161 -13.82 4.36 -6.74
C PRO A 161 -12.30 4.47 -6.63
N ILE A 162 -11.81 5.30 -5.71
CA ILE A 162 -10.40 5.46 -5.36
C ILE A 162 -10.15 4.81 -4.00
N SER A 163 -9.22 3.88 -3.92
CA SER A 163 -8.86 3.19 -2.66
C SER A 163 -7.81 3.96 -1.85
N LYS A 164 -6.91 4.69 -2.52
CA LYS A 164 -5.80 5.40 -1.89
C LYS A 164 -5.31 6.54 -2.77
N ALA A 165 -4.94 7.65 -2.16
CA ALA A 165 -4.18 8.74 -2.78
C ALA A 165 -2.80 8.85 -2.10
N LEU A 166 -1.74 8.90 -2.90
CA LEU A 166 -0.37 9.06 -2.44
C LEU A 166 0.22 10.34 -3.02
N PHE A 167 0.45 11.33 -2.17
CA PHE A 167 1.18 12.53 -2.56
C PHE A 167 2.68 12.30 -2.47
N SER A 168 3.43 12.77 -3.46
CA SER A 168 4.87 12.69 -3.48
C SER A 168 5.51 14.01 -3.93
N THR A 169 6.67 14.32 -3.33
CA THR A 169 7.48 15.49 -3.66
C THR A 169 8.92 15.26 -3.26
N GLU A 170 9.84 16.07 -3.76
CA GLU A 170 11.23 16.03 -3.31
C GLU A 170 11.34 16.42 -1.82
N PRO A 171 12.35 15.90 -1.09
CA PRO A 171 12.45 16.05 0.37
C PRO A 171 12.40 17.50 0.86
N GLU A 172 12.98 18.45 0.11
CA GLU A 172 12.99 19.87 0.45
C GLU A 172 11.59 20.51 0.45
N ASN A 173 10.65 19.95 -0.31
CA ASN A 173 9.29 20.45 -0.43
C ASN A 173 8.31 19.75 0.53
N GLN A 174 8.72 18.66 1.20
CA GLN A 174 7.85 17.91 2.12
C GLN A 174 7.26 18.77 3.24
N PRO A 175 8.03 19.69 3.91
CA PRO A 175 7.45 20.54 4.93
C PRO A 175 6.30 21.40 4.40
N ALA A 176 6.47 22.00 3.22
CA ALA A 176 5.44 22.85 2.60
C ALA A 176 4.17 22.05 2.25
N LEU A 177 4.32 20.82 1.74
CA LEU A 177 3.20 19.92 1.48
C LEU A 177 2.45 19.59 2.77
N LEU A 178 3.16 19.19 3.84
CA LEU A 178 2.57 18.83 5.12
C LEU A 178 1.86 20.02 5.78
N ASP A 179 2.48 21.20 5.76
CA ASP A 179 1.88 22.40 6.32
C ASP A 179 0.61 22.81 5.56
N PHE A 180 0.63 22.70 4.22
CA PHE A 180 -0.56 22.95 3.42
C PHE A 180 -1.68 21.96 3.77
N LEU A 181 -1.38 20.66 3.81
CA LEU A 181 -2.38 19.63 4.13
C LEU A 181 -2.99 19.85 5.53
N ARG A 182 -2.16 20.09 6.54
CA ARG A 182 -2.61 20.32 7.93
C ARG A 182 -3.47 21.57 8.10
N ALA A 183 -3.29 22.57 7.26
CA ALA A 183 -4.09 23.77 7.27
C ALA A 183 -5.48 23.59 6.65
N GLN A 184 -5.76 22.47 6.01
CA GLN A 184 -7.04 22.24 5.35
C GLN A 184 -8.12 21.79 6.33
N PRO A 185 -9.37 22.29 6.21
CA PRO A 185 -10.47 21.92 7.11
C PRO A 185 -10.91 20.47 6.99
N TRP A 186 -10.48 19.78 5.94
CA TRP A 186 -10.76 18.37 5.68
C TRP A 186 -9.63 17.42 6.09
N TYR A 187 -8.49 17.94 6.57
CA TYR A 187 -7.29 17.12 6.86
C TYR A 187 -7.59 15.93 7.78
N ASP A 188 -8.31 16.19 8.89
CA ASP A 188 -8.63 15.15 9.88
C ASP A 188 -9.71 14.13 9.41
N ARG A 189 -10.22 14.29 8.18
CA ARG A 189 -11.20 13.35 7.63
C ARG A 189 -10.56 12.19 6.87
N TYR A 190 -9.29 12.36 6.47
CA TYR A 190 -8.58 11.41 5.64
C TYR A 190 -7.25 11.07 6.32
N GLU A 191 -7.24 9.93 7.00
CA GLU A 191 -6.03 9.34 7.60
C GLU A 191 -5.43 8.26 6.70
#